data_6e3b0a8a140f919e9eaa60a1b77e43e5
#
_entry.id   6e3b0a8a140f919e9eaa60a1b77e43e5
#
_cell.length_a   1.000
_cell.length_b   1.000
_cell.length_c   1.000
_cell.angle_alpha   90.00
_cell.angle_beta   90.00
_cell.angle_gamma   90.00
#
_symmetry.space_group_name_H-M   'P 1'
#
loop_
_entity.id
_entity.type
_entity.pdbx_description
1 polymer ?
#
loop_
_entity_poly.entity_id
_entity_poly.type
_entity_poly.pdbx_seq_one_letter_code
_entity_poly.pdbx_strand_id
1 'polypeptide(L)'
;MELKVYGHAGKPILVFPSQCGRFYEYEGFGMIDVASGFIEEGKAQFFCVDGLDWETFVNSGWPGDRLHRFEQYFNYICEEVVPWALDINAMGSHFRAGGMMTTGCSMGALHSANFFFRRPDLFDAVIAQSGLYSCRSFFGGDCAEDGIYFNSPMEYLPNLNDKELLHRYRHSQIILSVGQGAWENECLHDTHVMDDILRAKNIPAWVDYWGHDVPHDWPAWRVQLPYFLGHVL
;
A
#
# COMPACT_ATOMS: atom_id res chain seq x y z
N MET A 1 -14.69 -9.18 8.79
CA MET A 1 -14.27 -7.81 8.44
C MET A 1 -15.15 -7.32 7.31
N GLU A 2 -15.47 -6.02 7.26
CA GLU A 2 -16.24 -5.42 6.18
C GLU A 2 -15.30 -4.94 5.06
N LEU A 3 -15.81 -4.90 3.83
CA LEU A 3 -15.12 -4.34 2.68
C LEU A 3 -16.13 -3.81 1.66
N LYS A 4 -15.69 -2.91 0.76
CA LYS A 4 -16.47 -2.46 -0.40
C LYS A 4 -15.74 -2.76 -1.68
N VAL A 5 -16.51 -3.09 -2.73
CA VAL A 5 -15.99 -3.33 -4.08
C VAL A 5 -16.58 -2.30 -5.04
N TYR A 6 -15.72 -1.68 -5.84
CA TYR A 6 -16.10 -0.72 -6.87
C TYR A 6 -15.56 -1.18 -8.22
N GLY A 7 -16.41 -1.22 -9.22
CA GLY A 7 -16.05 -1.70 -10.54
C GLY A 7 -16.41 -3.18 -10.75
N HIS A 8 -16.14 -3.65 -11.95
CA HIS A 8 -16.59 -4.97 -12.39
C HIS A 8 -15.51 -5.78 -13.11
N ALA A 9 -14.39 -5.15 -13.52
CA ALA A 9 -13.33 -5.77 -14.32
C ALA A 9 -12.03 -4.96 -14.23
N GLY A 10 -11.00 -5.42 -14.92
CA GLY A 10 -9.71 -4.76 -15.05
C GLY A 10 -8.70 -5.16 -13.98
N LYS A 11 -7.73 -4.29 -13.71
CA LYS A 11 -6.72 -4.53 -12.66
C LYS A 11 -7.38 -4.57 -11.29
N PRO A 12 -7.27 -5.68 -10.55
CA PRO A 12 -7.77 -5.72 -9.17
C PRO A 12 -6.82 -4.92 -8.27
N ILE A 13 -7.37 -3.98 -7.51
CA ILE A 13 -6.63 -3.04 -6.65
C ILE A 13 -7.11 -3.20 -5.22
N LEU A 14 -6.23 -3.63 -4.33
CA LEU A 14 -6.50 -3.70 -2.89
C LEU A 14 -6.17 -2.35 -2.26
N VAL A 15 -7.14 -1.75 -1.58
CA VAL A 15 -7.02 -0.42 -0.97
C VAL A 15 -6.96 -0.55 0.53
N PHE A 16 -5.88 -0.04 1.13
CA PHE A 16 -5.77 0.11 2.58
C PHE A 16 -6.16 1.54 2.98
N PRO A 17 -6.99 1.70 4.03
CA PRO A 17 -7.37 3.02 4.51
C PRO A 17 -6.17 3.76 5.15
N SER A 18 -6.31 5.07 5.36
CA SER A 18 -5.37 5.85 6.17
C SER A 18 -5.48 5.47 7.65
N GLN A 19 -4.69 6.11 8.51
CA GLN A 19 -4.65 5.80 9.95
C GLN A 19 -6.04 5.77 10.56
N CYS A 20 -6.40 4.64 11.17
CA CYS A 20 -7.71 4.39 11.80
C CYS A 20 -8.91 4.49 10.86
N GLY A 21 -8.68 4.52 9.57
CA GLY A 21 -9.73 4.57 8.56
C GLY A 21 -10.48 3.24 8.42
N ARG A 22 -11.65 3.32 7.79
CA ARG A 22 -12.54 2.19 7.54
C ARG A 22 -12.65 1.93 6.03
N PHE A 23 -13.18 0.81 5.68
CA PHE A 23 -13.39 0.34 4.30
C PHE A 23 -14.15 1.32 3.38
N TYR A 24 -14.87 2.30 3.92
CA TYR A 24 -15.59 3.33 3.16
C TYR A 24 -14.86 4.67 3.07
N GLU A 25 -13.68 4.79 3.68
CA GLU A 25 -12.93 6.05 3.74
C GLU A 25 -12.54 6.56 2.35
N TYR A 26 -12.04 5.68 1.50
CA TYR A 26 -11.62 6.03 0.15
C TYR A 26 -12.75 6.63 -0.69
N GLU A 27 -13.98 6.10 -0.53
CA GLU A 27 -15.20 6.69 -1.10
C GLU A 27 -15.52 8.04 -0.44
N GLY A 28 -15.54 8.07 0.91
CA GLY A 28 -15.92 9.25 1.69
C GLY A 28 -15.06 10.48 1.41
N PHE A 29 -13.78 10.29 1.04
CA PHE A 29 -12.87 11.37 0.65
C PHE A 29 -12.74 11.56 -0.87
N GLY A 30 -13.61 10.96 -1.68
CA GLY A 30 -13.71 11.18 -3.12
C GLY A 30 -12.61 10.52 -3.95
N MET A 31 -11.87 9.55 -3.41
CA MET A 31 -10.83 8.82 -4.16
C MET A 31 -11.45 7.87 -5.20
N ILE A 32 -12.60 7.29 -4.90
CA ILE A 32 -13.35 6.48 -5.85
C ILE A 32 -13.91 7.36 -6.98
N ASP A 33 -14.40 8.56 -6.66
CA ASP A 33 -14.94 9.49 -7.66
C ASP A 33 -13.88 9.90 -8.69
N VAL A 34 -12.63 10.22 -8.25
CA VAL A 34 -11.55 10.59 -9.17
C VAL A 34 -11.02 9.40 -9.98
N ALA A 35 -11.28 8.17 -9.54
CA ALA A 35 -10.95 6.94 -10.26
C ALA A 35 -12.11 6.42 -11.13
N SER A 36 -13.29 7.09 -11.12
CA SER A 36 -14.52 6.57 -11.75
C SER A 36 -14.36 6.22 -13.22
N GLY A 37 -13.62 7.02 -14.00
CA GLY A 37 -13.36 6.71 -15.40
C GLY A 37 -12.68 5.35 -15.62
N PHE A 38 -11.69 5.01 -14.80
CA PHE A 38 -11.02 3.69 -14.86
C PHE A 38 -11.94 2.55 -14.43
N ILE A 39 -12.84 2.83 -13.47
CA ILE A 39 -13.80 1.87 -12.95
C ILE A 39 -14.89 1.58 -14.00
N GLU A 40 -15.47 2.62 -14.59
CA GLU A 40 -16.54 2.52 -15.59
C GLU A 40 -16.07 1.87 -16.89
N GLU A 41 -14.84 2.18 -17.30
CA GLU A 41 -14.21 1.57 -18.47
C GLU A 41 -13.75 0.13 -18.24
N GLY A 42 -13.91 -0.41 -17.02
CA GLY A 42 -13.47 -1.76 -16.66
C GLY A 42 -11.94 -1.93 -16.68
N LYS A 43 -11.19 -0.86 -16.49
CA LYS A 43 -9.72 -0.88 -16.37
C LYS A 43 -9.25 -1.20 -14.96
N ALA A 44 -10.04 -0.82 -13.94
CA ALA A 44 -9.73 -1.03 -12.54
C ALA A 44 -10.93 -1.51 -11.76
N GLN A 45 -10.68 -2.42 -10.81
CA GLN A 45 -11.66 -2.84 -9.81
C GLN A 45 -11.05 -2.68 -8.42
N PHE A 46 -11.65 -1.85 -7.58
CA PHE A 46 -11.15 -1.53 -6.24
C PHE A 46 -11.81 -2.40 -5.19
N PHE A 47 -10.99 -2.94 -4.28
CA PHE A 47 -11.37 -3.72 -3.12
C PHE A 47 -10.89 -2.98 -1.87
N CYS A 48 -11.75 -2.16 -1.28
CA CYS A 48 -11.43 -1.33 -0.12
C CYS A 48 -11.68 -2.12 1.16
N VAL A 49 -10.61 -2.49 1.86
CA VAL A 49 -10.67 -3.28 3.09
C VAL A 49 -10.69 -2.40 4.34
N ASP A 50 -11.13 -2.97 5.44
CA ASP A 50 -11.11 -2.31 6.74
C ASP A 50 -9.70 -2.29 7.34
N GLY A 51 -9.37 -1.24 8.09
CA GLY A 51 -8.13 -1.15 8.86
C GLY A 51 -8.28 -1.76 10.26
N LEU A 52 -7.16 -2.19 10.86
CA LEU A 52 -7.08 -2.66 12.24
C LEU A 52 -6.12 -1.85 13.11
N ASP A 53 -5.86 -0.59 12.76
CA ASP A 53 -4.85 0.23 13.44
C ASP A 53 -5.15 0.42 14.92
N TRP A 54 -6.42 0.53 15.30
CA TRP A 54 -6.86 0.61 16.69
C TRP A 54 -6.52 -0.62 17.55
N GLU A 55 -6.33 -1.78 16.93
CA GLU A 55 -5.92 -3.01 17.60
C GLU A 55 -4.42 -3.24 17.47
N THR A 56 -3.74 -2.51 16.57
CA THR A 56 -2.36 -2.75 16.15
C THR A 56 -1.47 -1.50 16.30
N PHE A 57 -1.30 -0.72 15.25
CA PHE A 57 -0.30 0.36 15.13
C PHE A 57 -0.53 1.52 16.11
N VAL A 58 -1.76 1.92 16.37
CA VAL A 58 -2.08 3.02 17.28
C VAL A 58 -2.58 2.59 18.66
N ASN A 59 -2.61 1.29 18.92
CA ASN A 59 -2.95 0.76 20.25
C ASN A 59 -1.79 1.00 21.24
N SER A 60 -2.10 1.17 22.52
CA SER A 60 -1.13 1.36 23.60
C SER A 60 -0.72 0.06 24.32
N GLY A 61 -1.22 -1.10 23.85
CA GLY A 61 -0.91 -2.42 24.42
C GLY A 61 0.53 -2.86 24.18
N TRP A 62 0.89 -4.04 24.71
CA TRP A 62 2.20 -4.60 24.54
C TRP A 62 2.56 -4.78 23.06
N PRO A 63 3.75 -4.33 22.60
CA PRO A 63 4.13 -4.39 21.19
C PRO A 63 3.99 -5.78 20.55
N GLY A 64 4.41 -6.84 21.25
CA GLY A 64 4.31 -8.21 20.74
C GLY A 64 2.87 -8.66 20.46
N ASP A 65 1.91 -8.32 21.32
CA ASP A 65 0.49 -8.66 21.12
C ASP A 65 -0.08 -7.89 19.92
N ARG A 66 0.30 -6.61 19.78
CA ARG A 66 -0.10 -5.74 18.67
C ARG A 66 0.43 -6.24 17.33
N LEU A 67 1.71 -6.64 17.30
CA LEU A 67 2.36 -7.24 16.14
C LEU A 67 1.74 -8.59 15.79
N HIS A 68 1.48 -9.43 16.80
CA HIS A 68 0.78 -10.70 16.57
C HIS A 68 -0.62 -10.48 15.97
N ARG A 69 -1.35 -9.48 16.46
CA ARG A 69 -2.65 -9.10 15.92
C ARG A 69 -2.54 -8.60 14.48
N PHE A 70 -1.50 -7.83 14.16
CA PHE A 70 -1.24 -7.40 12.80
C PHE A 70 -0.91 -8.58 11.87
N GLU A 71 -0.13 -9.56 12.31
CA GLU A 71 0.16 -10.77 11.53
C GLU A 71 -1.11 -11.61 11.25
N GLN A 72 -2.06 -11.67 12.20
CA GLN A 72 -3.36 -12.28 11.94
C GLN A 72 -4.12 -11.55 10.84
N TYR A 73 -4.12 -10.22 10.87
CA TYR A 73 -4.72 -9.39 9.82
C TYR A 73 -4.02 -9.59 8.47
N PHE A 74 -2.69 -9.58 8.47
CA PHE A 74 -1.89 -9.79 7.28
C PHE A 74 -2.21 -11.14 6.61
N ASN A 75 -2.24 -12.21 7.40
CA ASN A 75 -2.58 -13.55 6.91
C ASN A 75 -4.02 -13.62 6.40
N TYR A 76 -4.98 -13.03 7.11
CA TYR A 76 -6.37 -12.96 6.67
C TYR A 76 -6.53 -12.27 5.31
N ILE A 77 -5.86 -11.13 5.12
CA ILE A 77 -5.87 -10.43 3.83
C ILE A 77 -5.25 -11.31 2.74
N CYS A 78 -4.08 -11.89 2.98
CA CYS A 78 -3.36 -12.66 1.98
C CYS A 78 -4.01 -14.01 1.64
N GLU A 79 -4.59 -14.70 2.62
CA GLU A 79 -5.05 -16.08 2.47
C GLU A 79 -6.56 -16.19 2.22
N GLU A 80 -7.34 -15.17 2.58
CA GLU A 80 -8.79 -15.18 2.42
C GLU A 80 -9.27 -14.07 1.48
N VAL A 81 -8.90 -12.80 1.75
CA VAL A 81 -9.42 -11.65 0.98
C VAL A 81 -8.85 -11.62 -0.45
N VAL A 82 -7.55 -11.78 -0.61
CA VAL A 82 -6.91 -11.73 -1.95
C VAL A 82 -7.41 -12.84 -2.87
N PRO A 83 -7.46 -14.12 -2.49
CA PRO A 83 -8.01 -15.18 -3.34
C PRO A 83 -9.47 -14.91 -3.73
N TRP A 84 -10.30 -14.48 -2.77
CA TRP A 84 -11.69 -14.12 -3.01
C TRP A 84 -11.82 -12.94 -3.98
N ALA A 85 -11.01 -11.88 -3.79
CA ALA A 85 -11.03 -10.70 -4.66
C ALA A 85 -10.63 -11.04 -6.10
N LEU A 86 -9.61 -11.91 -6.27
CA LEU A 86 -9.19 -12.41 -7.58
C LEU A 86 -10.28 -13.24 -8.26
N ASP A 87 -11.04 -14.04 -7.51
CA ASP A 87 -12.16 -14.81 -8.06
C ASP A 87 -13.32 -13.89 -8.48
N ILE A 88 -13.66 -12.89 -7.66
CA ILE A 88 -14.65 -11.87 -8.03
C ILE A 88 -14.23 -11.09 -9.28
N ASN A 89 -12.95 -10.66 -9.33
CA ASN A 89 -12.43 -9.95 -10.48
C ASN A 89 -12.47 -10.81 -11.76
N ALA A 90 -12.14 -12.08 -11.66
CA ALA A 90 -12.15 -13.00 -12.80
C ALA A 90 -13.54 -13.18 -13.42
N MET A 91 -14.62 -13.06 -12.63
CA MET A 91 -16.00 -13.14 -13.15
C MET A 91 -16.31 -12.01 -14.13
N GLY A 92 -15.82 -10.80 -13.86
CA GLY A 92 -16.03 -9.64 -14.73
C GLY A 92 -14.99 -9.51 -15.84
N SER A 93 -13.75 -9.84 -15.56
CA SER A 93 -12.63 -9.73 -16.51
C SER A 93 -12.54 -10.92 -17.49
N HIS A 94 -13.27 -12.00 -17.24
CA HIS A 94 -13.21 -13.26 -18.00
C HIS A 94 -11.84 -13.96 -18.00
N PHE A 95 -10.91 -13.52 -17.15
CA PHE A 95 -9.62 -14.17 -16.88
C PHE A 95 -9.21 -13.87 -15.43
N ARG A 96 -8.40 -14.74 -14.84
CA ARG A 96 -7.85 -14.50 -13.50
C ARG A 96 -6.56 -13.69 -13.60
N ALA A 97 -6.51 -12.56 -12.91
CA ALA A 97 -5.28 -11.76 -12.81
C ALA A 97 -4.17 -12.54 -12.09
N GLY A 98 -2.94 -12.35 -12.53
CA GLY A 98 -1.75 -12.99 -11.92
C GLY A 98 -1.37 -12.40 -10.56
N GLY A 99 -1.78 -11.15 -10.29
CA GLY A 99 -1.55 -10.44 -9.03
C GLY A 99 -2.45 -9.23 -8.90
N MET A 100 -2.53 -8.68 -7.69
CA MET A 100 -3.24 -7.44 -7.41
C MET A 100 -2.27 -6.26 -7.32
N MET A 101 -2.78 -5.06 -7.55
CA MET A 101 -2.13 -3.83 -7.12
C MET A 101 -2.53 -3.51 -5.68
N THR A 102 -1.62 -2.99 -4.87
CA THR A 102 -1.95 -2.38 -3.58
C THR A 102 -1.90 -0.87 -3.68
N THR A 103 -2.77 -0.17 -2.96
CA THR A 103 -2.73 1.30 -2.87
C THR A 103 -3.28 1.80 -1.55
N GLY A 104 -2.88 3.01 -1.18
CA GLY A 104 -3.36 3.73 -0.02
C GLY A 104 -2.56 5.01 0.21
N CYS A 105 -3.06 5.85 1.12
CA CYS A 105 -2.47 7.13 1.49
C CYS A 105 -2.01 7.09 2.95
N SER A 106 -0.91 7.79 3.29
CA SER A 106 -0.44 7.88 4.69
C SER A 106 -0.15 6.49 5.28
N MET A 107 -0.79 6.09 6.38
CA MET A 107 -0.67 4.74 6.93
C MET A 107 -1.15 3.66 5.94
N GLY A 108 -2.13 3.96 5.09
CA GLY A 108 -2.53 3.06 4.01
C GLY A 108 -1.41 2.82 2.99
N ALA A 109 -0.54 3.79 2.76
CA ALA A 109 0.65 3.62 1.93
C ALA A 109 1.71 2.74 2.60
N LEU A 110 1.90 2.87 3.94
CA LEU A 110 2.73 1.94 4.72
C LEU A 110 2.23 0.50 4.57
N HIS A 111 0.93 0.28 4.77
CA HIS A 111 0.34 -1.05 4.61
C HIS A 111 0.49 -1.55 3.17
N SER A 112 0.19 -0.71 2.17
CA SER A 112 0.31 -1.09 0.76
C SER A 112 1.72 -1.54 0.39
N ALA A 113 2.74 -0.77 0.80
CA ALA A 113 4.14 -1.13 0.57
C ALA A 113 4.53 -2.39 1.36
N ASN A 114 4.11 -2.51 2.62
CA ASN A 114 4.42 -3.68 3.46
C ASN A 114 3.84 -4.97 2.86
N PHE A 115 2.57 -4.96 2.46
CA PHE A 115 1.94 -6.12 1.81
C PHE A 115 2.61 -6.46 0.48
N PHE A 116 2.88 -5.47 -0.37
CA PHE A 116 3.54 -5.66 -1.65
C PHE A 116 4.93 -6.30 -1.50
N PHE A 117 5.80 -5.72 -0.66
CA PHE A 117 7.16 -6.21 -0.51
C PHE A 117 7.25 -7.55 0.25
N ARG A 118 6.29 -7.88 1.11
CA ARG A 118 6.24 -9.18 1.81
C ARG A 118 5.64 -10.29 0.94
N ARG A 119 4.71 -9.98 0.04
CA ARG A 119 4.00 -10.96 -0.78
C ARG A 119 4.00 -10.60 -2.28
N PRO A 120 5.19 -10.51 -2.91
CA PRO A 120 5.29 -10.21 -4.34
C PRO A 120 4.81 -11.39 -5.23
N ASP A 121 4.38 -12.48 -4.62
CA ASP A 121 3.66 -13.58 -5.26
C ASP A 121 2.16 -13.28 -5.45
N LEU A 122 1.60 -12.41 -4.62
CA LEU A 122 0.20 -11.96 -4.66
C LEU A 122 0.05 -10.56 -5.26
N PHE A 123 1.06 -9.71 -5.08
CA PHE A 123 1.02 -8.31 -5.49
C PHE A 123 2.13 -8.02 -6.51
N ASP A 124 1.73 -7.53 -7.68
CA ASP A 124 2.61 -7.22 -8.80
C ASP A 124 2.72 -5.72 -9.08
N ALA A 125 1.98 -4.90 -8.31
CA ALA A 125 2.04 -3.45 -8.38
C ALA A 125 1.72 -2.79 -7.04
N VAL A 126 2.29 -1.59 -6.82
CA VAL A 126 1.97 -0.74 -5.66
C VAL A 126 1.96 0.74 -6.06
N ILE A 127 0.95 1.48 -5.59
CA ILE A 127 0.91 2.95 -5.59
C ILE A 127 0.78 3.38 -4.13
N ALA A 128 1.88 3.86 -3.54
CA ALA A 128 1.93 4.31 -2.16
C ALA A 128 2.08 5.82 -2.11
N GLN A 129 1.07 6.53 -1.57
CA GLN A 129 1.01 7.98 -1.55
C GLN A 129 1.29 8.50 -0.13
N SER A 130 2.36 9.30 0.03
CA SER A 130 2.77 9.91 1.31
C SER A 130 2.94 8.87 2.42
N GLY A 131 3.68 7.79 2.15
CA GLY A 131 3.87 6.68 3.07
C GLY A 131 5.04 6.86 4.02
N LEU A 132 4.91 6.26 5.22
CA LEU A 132 6.03 5.85 6.04
C LEU A 132 6.44 4.43 5.61
N TYR A 133 7.72 4.07 5.74
CA TYR A 133 8.18 2.74 5.33
C TYR A 133 8.93 2.00 6.45
N SER A 134 8.87 2.55 7.67
CA SER A 134 9.18 1.85 8.93
C SER A 134 8.00 1.98 9.89
N CYS A 135 7.63 0.87 10.52
CA CYS A 135 6.60 0.89 11.54
C CYS A 135 7.15 1.14 12.96
N ARG A 136 8.46 1.32 13.10
CA ARG A 136 9.16 1.40 14.39
C ARG A 136 8.62 2.48 15.34
N SER A 137 8.29 3.66 14.80
CA SER A 137 7.76 4.78 15.58
C SER A 137 6.43 4.45 16.28
N PHE A 138 5.63 3.57 15.70
CA PHE A 138 4.33 3.15 16.27
C PHE A 138 4.46 2.17 17.45
N PHE A 139 5.62 1.51 17.59
CA PHE A 139 5.84 0.49 18.63
C PHE A 139 6.83 0.93 19.70
N GLY A 140 7.31 2.18 19.64
CA GLY A 140 8.38 2.69 20.49
C GLY A 140 9.74 2.40 19.85
N GLY A 141 10.53 3.46 19.61
CA GLY A 141 11.75 3.41 18.79
C GLY A 141 12.79 2.36 19.18
N ASP A 142 12.86 2.02 20.47
CA ASP A 142 13.82 1.04 21.03
C ASP A 142 13.24 -0.38 21.18
N CYS A 143 12.03 -0.63 20.68
CA CYS A 143 11.42 -1.95 20.76
C CYS A 143 12.19 -2.95 19.87
N ALA A 144 12.59 -4.07 20.48
CA ALA A 144 13.43 -5.09 19.84
C ALA A 144 12.64 -6.27 19.24
N GLU A 145 11.34 -6.13 19.05
CA GLU A 145 10.51 -7.19 18.49
C GLU A 145 10.83 -7.43 17.00
N ASP A 146 11.12 -8.66 16.63
CA ASP A 146 11.43 -9.06 15.24
C ASP A 146 10.32 -8.68 14.25
N GLY A 147 9.06 -8.68 14.72
CA GLY A 147 7.91 -8.27 13.91
C GLY A 147 7.99 -6.84 13.40
N ILE A 148 8.69 -5.92 14.09
CA ILE A 148 8.90 -4.55 13.61
C ILE A 148 9.78 -4.56 12.38
N TYR A 149 10.90 -5.29 12.42
CA TYR A 149 11.83 -5.41 11.30
C TYR A 149 11.12 -5.94 10.04
N PHE A 150 10.36 -7.05 10.16
CA PHE A 150 9.66 -7.64 9.03
C PHE A 150 8.46 -6.85 8.53
N ASN A 151 7.97 -5.87 9.29
CA ASN A 151 6.91 -4.95 8.88
C ASN A 151 7.43 -3.55 8.49
N SER A 152 8.74 -3.40 8.33
CA SER A 152 9.40 -2.16 7.96
C SER A 152 10.24 -2.35 6.70
N PRO A 153 9.68 -2.14 5.48
CA PRO A 153 10.41 -2.32 4.24
C PRO A 153 11.77 -1.64 4.20
N MET A 154 11.89 -0.43 4.73
CA MET A 154 13.17 0.29 4.74
C MET A 154 14.20 -0.32 5.71
N GLU A 155 13.82 -1.24 6.61
CA GLU A 155 14.75 -1.93 7.50
C GLU A 155 15.25 -3.25 6.93
N TYR A 156 14.37 -4.08 6.33
CA TYR A 156 14.77 -5.40 5.83
C TYR A 156 15.24 -5.42 4.38
N LEU A 157 14.73 -4.53 3.52
CA LEU A 157 15.12 -4.52 2.11
C LEU A 157 16.62 -4.31 1.88
N PRO A 158 17.35 -3.46 2.64
CA PRO A 158 18.80 -3.34 2.50
C PRO A 158 19.53 -4.66 2.67
N ASN A 159 19.02 -5.55 3.53
CA ASN A 159 19.63 -6.85 3.85
C ASN A 159 19.11 -7.99 2.97
N LEU A 160 18.09 -7.74 2.17
CA LEU A 160 17.46 -8.75 1.31
C LEU A 160 18.39 -9.14 0.15
N ASN A 161 18.71 -10.44 0.05
CA ASN A 161 19.55 -10.99 -1.02
C ASN A 161 18.88 -12.17 -1.73
N ASP A 162 17.61 -12.46 -1.43
CA ASP A 162 16.84 -13.49 -2.10
C ASP A 162 16.63 -13.11 -3.59
N LYS A 163 17.14 -13.97 -4.47
CA LYS A 163 17.15 -13.71 -5.93
C LYS A 163 15.74 -13.76 -6.53
N GLU A 164 14.88 -14.62 -6.00
CA GLU A 164 13.49 -14.77 -6.49
C GLU A 164 12.66 -13.54 -6.12
N LEU A 165 12.75 -13.08 -4.86
CA LEU A 165 12.07 -11.87 -4.43
C LEU A 165 12.56 -10.64 -5.21
N LEU A 166 13.88 -10.48 -5.36
CA LEU A 166 14.45 -9.40 -6.14
C LEU A 166 14.03 -9.46 -7.61
N HIS A 167 13.90 -10.67 -8.17
CA HIS A 167 13.40 -10.85 -9.54
C HIS A 167 11.95 -10.37 -9.67
N ARG A 168 11.07 -10.74 -8.72
CA ARG A 168 9.67 -10.30 -8.70
C ARG A 168 9.56 -8.78 -8.60
N TYR A 169 10.27 -8.14 -7.68
CA TYR A 169 10.26 -6.68 -7.55
C TYR A 169 10.71 -5.97 -8.83
N ARG A 170 11.71 -6.52 -9.54
CA ARG A 170 12.20 -5.95 -10.81
C ARG A 170 11.20 -6.05 -11.97
N HIS A 171 10.20 -6.91 -11.86
CA HIS A 171 9.14 -7.10 -12.85
C HIS A 171 7.79 -6.55 -12.38
N SER A 172 7.77 -5.88 -11.24
CA SER A 172 6.58 -5.25 -10.67
C SER A 172 6.54 -3.75 -10.99
N GLN A 173 5.35 -3.17 -10.91
CA GLN A 173 5.16 -1.72 -10.99
C GLN A 173 5.19 -1.11 -9.59
N ILE A 174 6.19 -0.29 -9.30
CA ILE A 174 6.39 0.34 -7.98
C ILE A 174 6.32 1.85 -8.15
N ILE A 175 5.33 2.47 -7.52
CA ILE A 175 5.16 3.93 -7.48
C ILE A 175 5.10 4.36 -6.03
N LEU A 176 6.05 5.22 -5.64
CA LEU A 176 6.07 5.88 -4.34
C LEU A 176 5.97 7.37 -4.60
N SER A 177 4.94 8.04 -4.08
CA SER A 177 4.79 9.48 -4.23
C SER A 177 4.73 10.20 -2.90
N VAL A 178 5.25 11.42 -2.87
CA VAL A 178 5.25 12.24 -1.66
C VAL A 178 5.20 13.73 -2.05
N GLY A 179 4.45 14.52 -1.28
CA GLY A 179 4.53 15.98 -1.33
C GLY A 179 5.74 16.53 -0.58
N GLN A 180 5.93 17.84 -0.68
CA GLN A 180 6.94 18.57 0.09
C GLN A 180 6.29 19.70 0.91
N GLY A 181 4.98 19.71 0.99
CA GLY A 181 4.17 20.69 1.72
C GLY A 181 3.98 20.33 3.20
N ALA A 182 2.92 20.88 3.79
CA ALA A 182 2.62 20.69 5.20
C ALA A 182 2.43 19.21 5.56
N TRP A 183 3.02 18.77 6.68
CA TRP A 183 2.91 17.44 7.30
C TRP A 183 3.57 16.30 6.50
N GLU A 184 4.37 16.60 5.45
CA GLU A 184 5.05 15.59 4.63
C GLU A 184 6.48 15.26 5.08
N ASN A 185 7.05 15.97 6.09
CA ASN A 185 8.47 15.86 6.42
C ASN A 185 8.94 14.42 6.71
N GLU A 186 8.18 13.65 7.48
CA GLU A 186 8.54 12.27 7.81
C GLU A 186 8.37 11.34 6.58
N CYS A 187 7.28 11.49 5.86
CA CYS A 187 7.01 10.72 4.64
C CYS A 187 8.05 11.03 3.54
N LEU A 188 8.45 12.30 3.42
CA LEU A 188 9.49 12.72 2.49
C LEU A 188 10.85 12.10 2.86
N HIS A 189 11.21 12.08 4.16
CA HIS A 189 12.42 11.42 4.63
C HIS A 189 12.41 9.93 4.27
N ASP A 190 11.34 9.23 4.63
CA ASP A 190 11.23 7.78 4.40
C ASP A 190 11.19 7.45 2.89
N THR A 191 10.56 8.31 2.09
CA THR A 191 10.56 8.15 0.63
C THR A 191 11.95 8.29 0.04
N HIS A 192 12.78 9.24 0.52
CA HIS A 192 14.19 9.34 0.10
C HIS A 192 14.98 8.08 0.46
N VAL A 193 14.82 7.58 1.69
CA VAL A 193 15.50 6.34 2.12
C VAL A 193 15.07 5.16 1.26
N MET A 194 13.78 5.03 0.96
CA MET A 194 13.28 3.96 0.07
C MET A 194 13.82 4.09 -1.35
N ASP A 195 13.87 5.30 -1.92
CA ASP A 195 14.45 5.54 -3.25
C ASP A 195 15.91 5.06 -3.31
N ASP A 196 16.71 5.42 -2.31
CA ASP A 196 18.11 4.98 -2.21
C ASP A 196 18.23 3.46 -2.09
N ILE A 197 17.39 2.80 -1.28
CA ILE A 197 17.36 1.34 -1.13
C ILE A 197 17.00 0.67 -2.45
N LEU A 198 15.93 1.12 -3.11
CA LEU A 198 15.46 0.52 -4.36
C LEU A 198 16.52 0.66 -5.46
N ARG A 199 17.17 1.82 -5.58
CA ARG A 199 18.29 2.05 -6.49
C ARG A 199 19.48 1.14 -6.19
N ALA A 200 19.88 1.04 -4.92
CA ALA A 200 21.01 0.19 -4.49
C ALA A 200 20.75 -1.30 -4.79
N LYS A 201 19.49 -1.74 -4.73
CA LYS A 201 19.08 -3.12 -5.06
C LYS A 201 18.79 -3.33 -6.55
N ASN A 202 18.92 -2.30 -7.39
CA ASN A 202 18.54 -2.32 -8.80
C ASN A 202 17.08 -2.78 -9.00
N ILE A 203 16.18 -2.26 -8.17
CA ILE A 203 14.73 -2.45 -8.28
C ILE A 203 14.17 -1.20 -8.96
N PRO A 204 13.63 -1.30 -10.20
CA PRO A 204 13.02 -0.16 -10.87
C PRO A 204 11.79 0.31 -10.09
N ALA A 205 11.74 1.60 -9.81
CA ALA A 205 10.60 2.25 -9.18
C ALA A 205 10.43 3.67 -9.73
N TRP A 206 9.21 4.09 -9.84
CA TRP A 206 8.88 5.50 -10.07
C TRP A 206 8.67 6.17 -8.71
N VAL A 207 9.70 6.89 -8.25
CA VAL A 207 9.60 7.71 -7.04
C VAL A 207 9.33 9.14 -7.46
N ASP A 208 8.18 9.68 -7.07
CA ASP A 208 7.67 10.96 -7.54
C ASP A 208 7.58 11.97 -6.39
N TYR A 209 8.42 13.01 -6.46
CA TYR A 209 8.48 14.09 -5.49
C TYR A 209 7.68 15.29 -5.99
N TRP A 210 6.52 15.54 -5.39
CA TRP A 210 5.64 16.65 -5.73
C TRP A 210 6.12 17.96 -5.06
N GLY A 211 5.53 19.09 -5.46
CA GLY A 211 5.99 20.41 -5.02
C GLY A 211 5.75 20.72 -3.53
N HIS A 212 6.28 21.88 -3.10
CA HIS A 212 6.09 22.38 -1.74
C HIS A 212 4.66 22.86 -1.45
N ASP A 213 3.84 23.00 -2.46
CA ASP A 213 2.41 23.30 -2.41
C ASP A 213 1.53 22.06 -2.28
N VAL A 214 2.12 20.87 -2.20
CA VAL A 214 1.43 19.57 -2.07
C VAL A 214 1.55 19.06 -0.64
N PRO A 215 0.49 19.24 0.19
CA PRO A 215 0.47 18.83 1.58
C PRO A 215 0.07 17.36 1.75
N HIS A 216 0.26 16.82 2.95
CA HIS A 216 -0.21 15.50 3.39
C HIS A 216 -1.73 15.49 3.59
N ASP A 217 -2.49 15.52 2.49
CA ASP A 217 -3.95 15.63 2.58
C ASP A 217 -4.65 15.10 1.32
N TRP A 218 -5.90 14.74 1.46
CA TRP A 218 -6.77 14.16 0.44
C TRP A 218 -6.84 14.95 -0.88
N PRO A 219 -6.88 16.30 -0.91
CA PRO A 219 -6.85 17.05 -2.16
C PRO A 219 -5.65 16.71 -3.05
N ALA A 220 -4.47 16.52 -2.44
CA ALA A 220 -3.26 16.13 -3.17
C ALA A 220 -3.38 14.70 -3.71
N TRP A 221 -3.78 13.76 -2.87
CA TRP A 221 -3.91 12.35 -3.25
C TRP A 221 -4.97 12.11 -4.33
N ARG A 222 -6.06 12.91 -4.33
CA ARG A 222 -7.07 12.87 -5.42
C ARG A 222 -6.53 13.30 -6.78
N VAL A 223 -5.52 14.13 -6.84
CA VAL A 223 -4.84 14.49 -8.09
C VAL A 223 -3.84 13.42 -8.50
N GLN A 224 -3.11 12.89 -7.55
CA GLN A 224 -2.05 11.91 -7.78
C GLN A 224 -2.59 10.54 -8.24
N LEU A 225 -3.66 10.03 -7.62
CA LEU A 225 -4.16 8.68 -7.94
C LEU A 225 -4.52 8.50 -9.42
N PRO A 226 -5.40 9.33 -10.03
CA PRO A 226 -5.73 9.17 -11.45
C PRO A 226 -4.54 9.44 -12.37
N TYR A 227 -3.61 10.31 -11.97
CA TYR A 227 -2.37 10.54 -12.70
C TYR A 227 -1.55 9.25 -12.80
N PHE A 228 -1.30 8.56 -11.69
CA PHE A 228 -0.56 7.30 -11.69
C PHE A 228 -1.32 6.18 -12.40
N LEU A 229 -2.61 6.03 -12.15
CA LEU A 229 -3.44 5.02 -12.82
C LEU A 229 -3.40 5.18 -14.35
N GLY A 230 -3.42 6.41 -14.86
CA GLY A 230 -3.34 6.69 -16.30
C GLY A 230 -2.01 6.30 -16.95
N HIS A 231 -0.98 6.05 -16.16
CA HIS A 231 0.34 5.61 -16.67
C HIS A 231 0.56 4.10 -16.54
N VAL A 232 -0.22 3.40 -15.71
CA VAL A 232 -0.01 1.98 -15.44
C VAL A 232 -1.16 1.08 -15.89
N LEU A 233 -2.32 1.65 -16.23
CA LEU A 233 -3.51 0.96 -16.75
C LEU A 233 -3.84 1.41 -18.18
#